data_b63a1834a7d8833bbdd5740345bb3f2f
#
_entry.id   b63a1834a7d8833bbdd5740345bb3f2f
#
_cell.length_a   1.000
_cell.length_b   1.000
_cell.length_c   1.000
_cell.angle_alpha   90.00
_cell.angle_beta   90.00
_cell.angle_gamma   90.00
#
_symmetry.space_group_name_H-M   'P 1'
#
loop_
_entity.id
_entity.type
_entity.pdbx_description
1 polymer ?
#
loop_
_entity_poly.entity_id
_entity_poly.type
_entity_poly.pdbx_seq_one_letter_code
_entity_poly.pdbx_strand_id
1 'polypeptide(L)'
;MKGNNIEHNCLECDNNYPVEFKINNYSNCYQNCNFYYYFDINNNYECTTNNKCPDEYPILNGTECKLDNRIKFIRDILALNCLNNVTTKEEEINCYDSILKQLEDIYTSKNYSTAYLEDRNDEIIEIKKLKVILTSNENQKNKINNCTTNIDLGDCEQSLRRTYNLSNNTALYIKMLEISQEQMRIPKVEYNIYAKLNGENLQKLSLDSCHNNKTSLLISVNNSDNIDKLNSKSRYYNDFCYIATSDKGTDITLEDRKNEYSSKAVCQDECDLDEYNYTLQKAICSCKAKESSLSFKDMKIDKKKLLENFRNINNIANLNLLKCVKVLFTKKGISKNVGFYIYSAIIIFHVIILIIFYNKKFNLLKNKIKLLTIAIKYFKPKKSDKKYKNGDIIEKEVKNKK
;
A
#
# COMPACT_ATOMS: atom_id res chain seq x y z
N MET A 1 -27.35 43.48 -6.15
CA MET A 1 -27.79 42.34 -6.99
C MET A 1 -26.62 41.41 -7.14
N LYS A 2 -26.74 40.15 -6.75
CA LYS A 2 -25.82 39.12 -7.25
C LYS A 2 -26.12 39.01 -8.74
N GLY A 3 -25.36 39.72 -9.55
CA GLY A 3 -25.59 39.77 -10.98
C GLY A 3 -25.21 38.45 -11.62
N ASN A 4 -26.15 37.74 -12.18
CA ASN A 4 -25.85 36.77 -13.23
C ASN A 4 -25.36 37.55 -14.44
N ASN A 5 -24.16 37.29 -14.85
CA ASN A 5 -23.24 38.11 -15.64
C ASN A 5 -23.54 38.24 -17.13
N ILE A 6 -24.69 37.94 -17.63
CA ILE A 6 -24.79 37.74 -19.07
C ILE A 6 -25.47 38.88 -19.81
N GLU A 7 -26.21 39.81 -19.13
CA GLU A 7 -27.00 40.79 -19.85
C GLU A 7 -27.18 42.17 -19.20
N HIS A 8 -26.23 42.66 -18.42
CA HIS A 8 -26.31 44.00 -17.87
C HIS A 8 -25.43 44.98 -18.65
N ASN A 9 -26.01 45.82 -19.45
CA ASN A 9 -25.31 46.94 -20.05
C ASN A 9 -25.59 48.18 -19.20
N CYS A 10 -24.74 48.42 -18.21
CA CYS A 10 -24.86 49.59 -17.35
C CYS A 10 -24.34 50.83 -18.11
N LEU A 11 -25.09 51.93 -18.13
CA LEU A 11 -24.61 53.17 -18.71
C LEU A 11 -23.64 53.88 -17.77
N GLU A 12 -23.87 53.80 -16.44
CA GLU A 12 -23.00 54.31 -15.39
C GLU A 12 -23.13 53.42 -14.15
N CYS A 13 -22.03 53.30 -13.39
CA CYS A 13 -21.99 52.57 -12.12
C CYS A 13 -22.34 53.52 -10.99
N ASP A 14 -23.19 53.06 -10.06
CA ASP A 14 -23.57 53.86 -8.89
C ASP A 14 -22.61 53.65 -7.71
N ASN A 15 -22.77 54.41 -6.62
CA ASN A 15 -21.92 54.37 -5.45
C ASN A 15 -21.93 53.06 -4.69
N ASN A 16 -22.95 52.21 -4.89
CA ASN A 16 -23.06 50.87 -4.26
C ASN A 16 -22.34 49.82 -5.06
N TYR A 17 -22.17 50.04 -6.37
CA TYR A 17 -21.53 49.14 -7.32
C TYR A 17 -20.53 49.91 -8.19
N PRO A 18 -19.44 50.46 -7.57
CA PRO A 18 -18.57 51.43 -8.23
C PRO A 18 -17.58 50.82 -9.21
N VAL A 19 -17.44 49.46 -9.23
CA VAL A 19 -16.42 48.79 -10.04
C VAL A 19 -17.02 48.37 -11.38
N GLU A 20 -16.55 48.98 -12.46
CA GLU A 20 -16.99 48.67 -13.82
C GLU A 20 -16.04 47.64 -14.51
N PHE A 21 -16.62 46.59 -15.07
CA PHE A 21 -15.95 45.68 -15.99
C PHE A 21 -16.71 45.52 -17.29
N LYS A 22 -15.96 45.48 -18.40
CA LYS A 22 -16.50 45.17 -19.72
C LYS A 22 -16.33 43.69 -20.02
N ILE A 23 -17.43 42.94 -20.05
CA ILE A 23 -17.48 41.51 -20.37
C ILE A 23 -18.33 41.38 -21.64
N ASN A 24 -17.78 40.77 -22.70
CA ASN A 24 -18.48 40.60 -23.97
C ASN A 24 -19.11 41.86 -24.56
N ASN A 25 -18.42 43.00 -24.49
CA ASN A 25 -18.89 44.34 -24.88
C ASN A 25 -20.02 44.92 -24.03
N TYR A 26 -20.39 44.33 -22.91
CA TYR A 26 -21.35 44.86 -21.97
C TYR A 26 -20.64 45.41 -20.74
N SER A 27 -21.01 46.62 -20.29
CA SER A 27 -20.51 47.19 -19.03
C SER A 27 -21.32 46.65 -17.86
N ASN A 28 -20.68 46.02 -16.91
CA ASN A 28 -21.26 45.50 -15.69
C ASN A 28 -20.66 46.21 -14.48
N CYS A 29 -21.51 46.51 -13.49
CA CYS A 29 -21.11 47.17 -12.27
C CYS A 29 -21.13 46.23 -11.08
N TYR A 30 -20.07 46.23 -10.28
CA TYR A 30 -19.86 45.32 -9.16
C TYR A 30 -19.56 46.05 -7.87
N GLN A 31 -19.81 45.41 -6.75
CA GLN A 31 -19.48 45.91 -5.44
C GLN A 31 -17.94 45.88 -5.24
N ASN A 32 -17.40 46.88 -4.52
CA ASN A 32 -15.97 46.86 -4.18
C ASN A 32 -15.66 45.77 -3.16
N CYS A 33 -14.62 45.02 -3.38
CA CYS A 33 -14.13 43.98 -2.46
C CYS A 33 -13.20 44.59 -1.41
N ASN A 34 -13.28 44.09 -0.17
CA ASN A 34 -12.38 44.52 0.92
C ASN A 34 -10.93 44.07 0.71
N PHE A 35 -10.76 42.93 0.00
CA PHE A 35 -9.44 42.37 -0.30
C PHE A 35 -9.28 42.21 -1.80
N TYR A 36 -9.39 40.97 -2.31
CA TYR A 36 -9.23 40.68 -3.72
C TYR A 36 -10.56 40.20 -4.31
N TYR A 37 -10.67 40.22 -5.62
CA TYR A 37 -11.77 39.64 -6.37
C TYR A 37 -11.28 38.65 -7.41
N TYR A 38 -12.18 37.80 -7.86
CA TYR A 38 -11.95 36.88 -8.98
C TYR A 38 -13.25 36.66 -9.75
N PHE A 39 -13.10 36.22 -10.99
CA PHE A 39 -14.23 35.73 -11.77
C PHE A 39 -14.21 34.20 -11.73
N ASP A 40 -15.32 33.59 -11.27
CA ASP A 40 -15.44 32.13 -11.25
C ASP A 40 -15.51 31.53 -12.67
N ILE A 41 -15.59 30.21 -12.77
CA ILE A 41 -15.69 29.51 -14.07
C ILE A 41 -16.93 29.87 -14.88
N ASN A 42 -17.96 30.42 -14.23
CA ASN A 42 -19.21 30.89 -14.85
C ASN A 42 -19.17 32.40 -15.13
N ASN A 43 -17.99 33.03 -14.98
CA ASN A 43 -17.79 34.47 -15.02
C ASN A 43 -18.59 35.26 -13.97
N ASN A 44 -18.89 34.67 -12.80
CA ASN A 44 -19.44 35.41 -11.69
C ASN A 44 -18.34 36.14 -10.92
N TYR A 45 -18.58 37.40 -10.59
CA TYR A 45 -17.68 38.21 -9.78
C TYR A 45 -17.84 37.84 -8.31
N GLU A 46 -16.73 37.40 -7.70
CA GLU A 46 -16.68 36.98 -6.30
C GLU A 46 -15.56 37.71 -5.55
N CYS A 47 -15.83 38.11 -4.30
CA CYS A 47 -14.84 38.71 -3.42
C CYS A 47 -14.18 37.66 -2.53
N THR A 48 -12.89 37.80 -2.29
CA THR A 48 -12.21 36.94 -1.31
C THR A 48 -12.59 37.33 0.12
N THR A 49 -12.67 36.34 1.00
CA THR A 49 -13.01 36.55 2.42
C THR A 49 -11.84 37.02 3.26
N ASN A 50 -10.62 36.95 2.74
CA ASN A 50 -9.37 37.36 3.39
C ASN A 50 -8.40 37.95 2.35
N ASN A 51 -7.21 38.34 2.80
CA ASN A 51 -6.15 38.91 1.94
C ASN A 51 -5.33 37.87 1.18
N LYS A 52 -5.93 36.72 0.84
CA LYS A 52 -5.33 35.63 0.07
C LYS A 52 -6.24 35.28 -1.09
N CYS A 53 -5.64 35.05 -2.25
CA CYS A 53 -6.36 34.49 -3.39
C CYS A 53 -6.79 33.06 -3.11
N PRO A 54 -7.97 32.62 -3.62
CA PRO A 54 -8.37 31.22 -3.58
C PRO A 54 -7.33 30.33 -4.27
N ASP A 55 -7.16 29.11 -3.78
CA ASP A 55 -6.17 28.16 -4.33
C ASP A 55 -6.41 27.84 -5.82
N GLU A 56 -7.64 28.08 -6.30
CA GLU A 56 -8.00 27.92 -7.71
C GLU A 56 -7.61 29.12 -8.59
N TYR A 57 -7.38 30.28 -8.00
CA TYR A 57 -7.05 31.54 -8.66
C TYR A 57 -5.78 32.15 -8.07
N PRO A 58 -4.64 31.44 -8.09
CA PRO A 58 -3.46 31.77 -7.28
C PRO A 58 -2.68 33.00 -7.76
N ILE A 59 -2.93 33.46 -8.98
CA ILE A 59 -2.17 34.56 -9.59
C ILE A 59 -2.81 35.88 -9.22
N LEU A 60 -2.17 36.64 -8.31
CA LEU A 60 -2.61 37.98 -7.97
C LEU A 60 -2.07 39.00 -8.99
N ASN A 61 -2.97 39.72 -9.66
CA ASN A 61 -2.66 40.83 -10.56
C ASN A 61 -3.39 42.10 -10.07
N GLY A 62 -2.67 42.93 -9.33
CA GLY A 62 -3.29 44.04 -8.63
C GLY A 62 -4.23 43.58 -7.53
N THR A 63 -5.52 43.80 -7.69
CA THR A 63 -6.58 43.33 -6.78
C THR A 63 -7.35 42.14 -7.33
N GLU A 64 -7.01 41.64 -8.52
CA GLU A 64 -7.67 40.52 -9.19
C GLU A 64 -6.88 39.23 -8.99
N CYS A 65 -7.56 38.20 -8.45
CA CYS A 65 -7.03 36.85 -8.44
C CYS A 65 -7.41 36.15 -9.75
N LYS A 66 -6.43 35.77 -10.53
CA LYS A 66 -6.61 35.14 -11.83
C LYS A 66 -6.49 33.64 -11.73
N LEU A 67 -7.34 32.96 -12.47
CA LEU A 67 -7.16 31.55 -12.74
C LEU A 67 -5.82 31.36 -13.44
N ASP A 68 -4.99 30.45 -12.92
CA ASP A 68 -3.82 30.03 -13.67
C ASP A 68 -4.32 29.33 -14.95
N ASN A 69 -3.94 29.87 -16.10
CA ASN A 69 -4.30 29.27 -17.39
C ASN A 69 -3.86 27.80 -17.50
N ARG A 70 -2.87 27.40 -16.72
CA ARG A 70 -2.40 26.01 -16.60
C ARG A 70 -3.39 25.16 -15.83
N ILE A 71 -3.92 25.65 -14.71
CA ILE A 71 -4.96 24.94 -13.94
C ILE A 71 -6.24 24.85 -14.78
N LYS A 72 -6.60 25.89 -15.51
CA LYS A 72 -7.70 25.85 -16.46
C LYS A 72 -7.45 24.81 -17.54
N PHE A 73 -6.27 24.82 -18.16
CA PHE A 73 -5.90 23.86 -19.21
C PHE A 73 -5.86 22.42 -18.68
N ILE A 74 -5.32 22.20 -17.48
CA ILE A 74 -5.34 20.90 -16.80
C ILE A 74 -6.78 20.48 -16.52
N ARG A 75 -7.64 21.38 -16.02
CA ARG A 75 -9.06 21.09 -15.81
C ARG A 75 -9.78 20.80 -17.13
N ASP A 76 -9.51 21.55 -18.19
CA ASP A 76 -10.11 21.32 -19.51
C ASP A 76 -9.69 19.97 -20.10
N ILE A 77 -8.45 19.55 -19.90
CA ILE A 77 -7.96 18.21 -20.23
C ILE A 77 -8.68 17.14 -19.38
N LEU A 78 -8.85 17.39 -18.09
CA LEU A 78 -9.52 16.48 -17.17
C LEU A 78 -11.04 16.46 -17.39
N ALA A 79 -11.63 17.57 -17.81
CA ALA A 79 -13.02 17.68 -18.24
C ALA A 79 -13.27 17.06 -19.61
N LEU A 80 -12.24 16.77 -20.39
CA LEU A 80 -12.33 15.95 -21.61
C LEU A 80 -12.63 14.48 -21.27
N ASN A 81 -13.66 14.32 -20.46
CA ASN A 81 -14.73 13.32 -20.41
C ASN A 81 -14.39 11.84 -20.72
N CYS A 82 -13.11 11.42 -20.85
CA CYS A 82 -12.87 10.01 -21.07
C CYS A 82 -13.37 9.16 -19.88
N LEU A 83 -13.24 9.64 -18.65
CA LEU A 83 -13.68 8.89 -17.45
C LEU A 83 -15.21 8.89 -17.21
N ASN A 84 -15.97 9.75 -17.88
CA ASN A 84 -17.42 9.77 -17.73
C ASN A 84 -18.12 8.77 -18.67
N ASN A 85 -17.48 8.41 -19.77
CA ASN A 85 -18.00 7.50 -20.79
C ASN A 85 -17.36 6.11 -20.76
N VAL A 86 -16.55 5.81 -19.75
CA VAL A 86 -15.87 4.51 -19.60
C VAL A 86 -16.88 3.43 -19.24
N THR A 87 -16.92 2.38 -20.03
CA THR A 87 -17.76 1.20 -19.82
C THR A 87 -16.94 -0.02 -19.40
N THR A 88 -15.65 -0.03 -19.77
CA THR A 88 -14.74 -1.14 -19.49
C THR A 88 -13.55 -0.71 -18.66
N LYS A 89 -12.96 -1.67 -17.93
CA LYS A 89 -11.75 -1.45 -17.14
C LYS A 89 -10.53 -1.09 -17.99
N GLU A 90 -10.50 -1.56 -19.22
CA GLU A 90 -9.41 -1.27 -20.16
C GLU A 90 -9.50 0.17 -20.67
N GLU A 91 -10.70 0.64 -21.00
CA GLU A 91 -10.93 2.05 -21.33
C GLU A 91 -10.57 3.00 -20.19
N GLU A 92 -10.88 2.60 -18.93
CA GLU A 92 -10.48 3.37 -17.73
C GLU A 92 -8.97 3.52 -17.65
N ILE A 93 -8.20 2.42 -17.87
CA ILE A 93 -6.75 2.42 -17.84
C ILE A 93 -6.19 3.32 -18.95
N ASN A 94 -6.66 3.15 -20.18
CA ASN A 94 -6.22 3.95 -21.34
C ASN A 94 -6.49 5.44 -21.14
N CYS A 95 -7.59 5.77 -20.48
CA CYS A 95 -7.91 7.15 -20.14
C CYS A 95 -6.91 7.73 -19.14
N TYR A 96 -6.58 7.02 -18.05
CA TYR A 96 -5.56 7.47 -17.09
C TYR A 96 -4.18 7.58 -17.74
N ASP A 97 -3.79 6.63 -18.59
CA ASP A 97 -2.52 6.68 -19.32
C ASP A 97 -2.44 7.92 -20.23
N SER A 98 -3.55 8.25 -20.92
CA SER A 98 -3.64 9.47 -21.73
C SER A 98 -3.50 10.74 -20.90
N ILE A 99 -4.17 10.80 -19.75
CA ILE A 99 -4.09 11.93 -18.82
C ILE A 99 -2.65 12.10 -18.30
N LEU A 100 -2.02 11.02 -17.84
CA LEU A 100 -0.65 11.06 -17.32
C LEU A 100 0.35 11.52 -18.37
N LYS A 101 0.18 11.09 -19.64
CA LYS A 101 1.02 11.52 -20.76
C LYS A 101 0.84 13.01 -21.05
N GLN A 102 -0.40 13.49 -21.13
CA GLN A 102 -0.68 14.90 -21.37
C GLN A 102 -0.12 15.80 -20.26
N LEU A 103 -0.23 15.38 -18.99
CA LEU A 103 0.39 16.08 -17.87
C LEU A 103 1.92 16.10 -17.97
N GLU A 104 2.54 15.01 -18.42
CA GLU A 104 3.98 14.96 -18.66
C GLU A 104 4.40 15.96 -19.74
N ASP A 105 3.68 15.99 -20.85
CA ASP A 105 3.93 16.91 -21.97
C ASP A 105 3.80 18.39 -21.54
N ILE A 106 2.84 18.69 -20.64
CA ILE A 106 2.68 20.03 -20.06
C ILE A 106 3.87 20.40 -19.19
N TYR A 107 4.21 19.54 -18.21
CA TYR A 107 5.26 19.84 -17.24
C TYR A 107 6.64 19.96 -17.85
N THR A 108 6.90 19.23 -18.94
CA THR A 108 8.17 19.29 -19.68
C THR A 108 8.18 20.35 -20.78
N SER A 109 7.08 21.07 -21.01
CA SER A 109 6.98 22.09 -22.03
C SER A 109 7.82 23.32 -21.69
N LYS A 110 8.28 24.06 -22.74
CA LYS A 110 9.03 25.33 -22.54
C LYS A 110 8.21 26.43 -21.89
N ASN A 111 6.91 26.35 -21.96
CA ASN A 111 6.00 27.37 -21.43
C ASN A 111 5.58 27.08 -19.99
N TYR A 112 6.03 25.97 -19.38
CA TYR A 112 5.71 25.66 -17.99
C TYR A 112 6.59 26.46 -17.05
N SER A 113 5.97 27.25 -16.18
CA SER A 113 6.67 28.05 -15.16
C SER A 113 6.64 27.33 -13.81
N THR A 114 7.79 27.22 -13.18
CA THR A 114 7.93 26.64 -11.84
C THR A 114 7.77 27.66 -10.70
N ALA A 115 7.53 28.94 -11.01
CA ALA A 115 7.46 30.00 -10.02
C ALA A 115 6.49 29.69 -8.87
N TYR A 116 5.34 29.08 -9.17
CA TYR A 116 4.36 28.66 -8.17
C TYR A 116 4.91 27.62 -7.19
N LEU A 117 5.73 26.68 -7.68
CA LEU A 117 6.38 25.65 -6.85
C LEU A 117 7.55 26.24 -6.03
N GLU A 118 8.23 27.25 -6.57
CA GLU A 118 9.32 27.96 -5.91
C GLU A 118 8.79 28.84 -4.76
N ASP A 119 7.56 29.33 -4.87
CA ASP A 119 6.84 30.04 -3.80
C ASP A 119 6.27 29.10 -2.71
N ARG A 120 6.79 27.86 -2.61
CA ARG A 120 6.42 26.84 -1.62
C ARG A 120 4.99 26.32 -1.73
N ASN A 121 4.40 26.40 -2.90
CA ASN A 121 3.10 25.81 -3.19
C ASN A 121 3.27 24.44 -3.88
N ASP A 122 2.26 23.59 -3.78
CA ASP A 122 2.18 22.33 -4.51
C ASP A 122 1.03 22.41 -5.51
N GLU A 123 1.26 21.88 -6.70
CA GLU A 123 0.20 21.73 -7.69
C GLU A 123 -0.45 20.37 -7.50
N ILE A 124 -1.74 20.34 -7.15
CA ILE A 124 -2.48 19.13 -6.82
C ILE A 124 -3.64 18.97 -7.78
N ILE A 125 -3.74 17.80 -8.40
CA ILE A 125 -4.79 17.42 -9.33
C ILE A 125 -5.39 16.11 -8.84
N GLU A 126 -6.69 16.11 -8.51
CA GLU A 126 -7.40 14.93 -8.05
C GLU A 126 -8.42 14.47 -9.08
N ILE A 127 -8.33 13.18 -9.47
CA ILE A 127 -9.18 12.58 -10.50
C ILE A 127 -9.60 11.19 -10.05
N LYS A 128 -10.79 11.05 -9.50
CA LYS A 128 -11.33 9.75 -9.03
C LYS A 128 -10.32 8.96 -8.17
N LYS A 129 -9.60 8.01 -8.76
CA LYS A 129 -8.63 7.13 -8.08
C LYS A 129 -7.21 7.66 -8.10
N LEU A 130 -6.93 8.69 -8.88
CA LEU A 130 -5.60 9.24 -9.11
C LEU A 130 -5.49 10.64 -8.52
N LYS A 131 -4.46 10.87 -7.72
CA LYS A 131 -4.04 12.19 -7.28
C LYS A 131 -2.61 12.44 -7.77
N VAL A 132 -2.43 13.50 -8.52
CA VAL A 132 -1.13 13.94 -9.04
C VAL A 132 -0.69 15.16 -8.23
N ILE A 133 0.51 15.11 -7.69
CA ILE A 133 1.10 16.19 -6.91
C ILE A 133 2.42 16.55 -7.56
N LEU A 134 2.54 17.79 -8.06
CA LEU A 134 3.82 18.35 -8.46
C LEU A 134 4.29 19.30 -7.38
N THR A 135 5.49 19.08 -6.88
CA THR A 135 6.04 19.77 -5.72
C THR A 135 7.56 19.98 -5.89
N SER A 136 8.16 20.81 -5.06
CA SER A 136 9.62 20.89 -4.94
C SER A 136 10.12 20.01 -3.79
N ASN A 137 11.36 19.54 -3.89
CA ASN A 137 12.00 18.78 -2.81
C ASN A 137 12.08 19.60 -1.50
N GLU A 138 12.21 20.91 -1.60
CA GLU A 138 12.20 21.80 -0.44
C GLU A 138 10.82 21.82 0.23
N ASN A 139 9.73 21.91 -0.56
CA ASN A 139 8.37 21.88 -0.05
C ASN A 139 8.09 20.56 0.69
N GLN A 140 8.57 19.44 0.17
CA GLN A 140 8.39 18.15 0.80
C GLN A 140 9.04 18.06 2.18
N LYS A 141 10.24 18.64 2.33
CA LYS A 141 10.93 18.74 3.62
C LYS A 141 10.19 19.65 4.63
N ASN A 142 9.59 20.74 4.15
CA ASN A 142 8.93 21.73 5.01
C ASN A 142 7.50 21.31 5.41
N LYS A 143 6.82 20.45 4.64
CA LYS A 143 5.40 20.07 4.82
C LYS A 143 5.20 18.71 5.51
N ILE A 144 6.20 18.18 6.19
CA ILE A 144 6.13 16.87 6.86
C ILE A 144 4.95 16.78 7.83
N ASN A 145 4.55 17.88 8.46
CA ASN A 145 3.48 17.93 9.46
C ASN A 145 2.06 17.96 8.85
N ASN A 146 1.92 18.08 7.54
CA ASN A 146 0.62 18.09 6.88
C ASN A 146 0.07 16.67 6.71
N CYS A 147 -1.27 16.53 6.59
CA CYS A 147 -1.95 15.23 6.37
C CYS A 147 -1.75 14.67 4.95
N THR A 148 -0.75 15.13 4.21
CA THR A 148 -0.43 14.64 2.85
C THR A 148 0.70 13.62 2.90
N THR A 149 0.77 12.75 1.91
CA THR A 149 1.93 11.89 1.70
C THR A 149 3.13 12.75 1.34
N ASN A 150 4.27 12.45 1.92
CA ASN A 150 5.54 13.15 1.64
C ASN A 150 6.60 12.14 1.19
N ILE A 151 7.56 12.64 0.44
CA ILE A 151 8.74 11.88 0.03
C ILE A 151 10.01 12.58 0.49
N ASP A 152 10.92 11.79 1.07
CA ASP A 152 12.29 12.21 1.34
C ASP A 152 13.23 11.36 0.48
N LEU A 153 13.98 12.05 -0.38
CA LEU A 153 14.91 11.41 -1.29
C LEU A 153 16.18 10.90 -0.60
N GLY A 154 16.50 11.39 0.60
CA GLY A 154 17.69 10.98 1.35
C GLY A 154 18.97 11.07 0.51
N ASP A 155 19.77 9.99 0.52
CA ASP A 155 21.03 9.91 -0.23
C ASP A 155 20.84 9.91 -1.76
N CYS A 156 19.65 9.58 -2.26
CA CYS A 156 19.33 9.64 -3.69
C CYS A 156 19.42 11.08 -4.20
N GLU A 157 19.02 12.08 -3.41
CA GLU A 157 19.17 13.49 -3.78
C GLU A 157 20.61 13.84 -4.13
N GLN A 158 21.56 13.46 -3.28
CA GLN A 158 22.98 13.71 -3.51
C GLN A 158 23.53 12.96 -4.73
N SER A 159 23.09 11.71 -4.93
CA SER A 159 23.46 10.91 -6.09
C SER A 159 22.98 11.56 -7.40
N LEU A 160 21.75 12.04 -7.44
CA LEU A 160 21.21 12.77 -8.59
C LEU A 160 21.99 14.07 -8.85
N ARG A 161 22.24 14.86 -7.81
CA ARG A 161 23.01 16.11 -7.94
C ARG A 161 24.40 15.88 -8.52
N ARG A 162 25.08 14.83 -8.10
CA ARG A 162 26.41 14.45 -8.66
C ARG A 162 26.31 13.98 -10.10
N THR A 163 25.36 13.11 -10.42
CA THR A 163 25.20 12.53 -11.75
C THR A 163 24.88 13.58 -12.80
N TYR A 164 24.00 14.52 -12.46
CA TYR A 164 23.57 15.59 -13.37
C TYR A 164 24.32 16.92 -13.18
N ASN A 165 25.39 16.92 -12.37
CA ASN A 165 26.21 18.09 -12.07
C ASN A 165 25.40 19.33 -11.61
N LEU A 166 24.41 19.07 -10.73
CA LEU A 166 23.53 20.11 -10.20
C LEU A 166 24.13 20.74 -8.94
N SER A 167 24.02 22.08 -8.84
CA SER A 167 24.39 22.78 -7.61
C SER A 167 23.43 22.43 -6.46
N ASN A 168 23.88 22.63 -5.22
CA ASN A 168 23.04 22.42 -4.04
C ASN A 168 21.80 23.36 -4.03
N ASN A 169 21.88 24.49 -4.70
CA ASN A 169 20.79 25.47 -4.78
C ASN A 169 19.83 25.21 -5.95
N THR A 170 20.16 24.27 -6.84
CA THR A 170 19.25 23.93 -7.94
C THR A 170 18.03 23.18 -7.39
N ALA A 171 16.84 23.70 -7.66
CA ALA A 171 15.60 23.06 -7.23
C ALA A 171 15.41 21.70 -7.95
N LEU A 172 15.04 20.69 -7.17
CA LEU A 172 14.52 19.42 -7.68
C LEU A 172 13.01 19.44 -7.55
N TYR A 173 12.31 18.98 -8.58
CA TYR A 173 10.86 18.90 -8.59
C TYR A 173 10.44 17.44 -8.62
N ILE A 174 9.37 17.12 -7.93
CA ILE A 174 8.87 15.75 -7.76
C ILE A 174 7.44 15.72 -8.24
N LYS A 175 7.17 14.91 -9.27
CA LYS A 175 5.81 14.54 -9.65
C LYS A 175 5.47 13.25 -8.93
N MET A 176 4.59 13.32 -7.96
CA MET A 176 4.12 12.19 -7.17
C MET A 176 2.71 11.81 -7.60
N LEU A 177 2.48 10.52 -7.75
CA LEU A 177 1.21 9.91 -8.13
C LEU A 177 0.72 9.08 -6.96
N GLU A 178 -0.42 9.43 -6.39
CA GLU A 178 -1.12 8.63 -5.39
C GLU A 178 -2.31 7.93 -6.05
N ILE A 179 -2.29 6.61 -6.09
CA ILE A 179 -3.34 5.80 -6.70
C ILE A 179 -4.09 5.04 -5.63
N SER A 180 -5.36 5.36 -5.44
CA SER A 180 -6.24 4.67 -4.50
C SER A 180 -6.38 3.20 -4.88
N GLN A 181 -6.19 2.31 -3.91
CA GLN A 181 -6.22 0.86 -4.10
C GLN A 181 -7.48 0.26 -3.45
N GLU A 182 -8.17 -0.60 -4.19
CA GLU A 182 -9.34 -1.31 -3.66
C GLU A 182 -8.93 -2.25 -2.51
N GLN A 183 -9.66 -2.20 -1.39
CA GLN A 183 -9.42 -3.00 -0.19
C GLN A 183 -8.07 -2.75 0.49
N MET A 184 -7.40 -1.64 0.19
CA MET A 184 -6.19 -1.21 0.87
C MET A 184 -6.47 0.09 1.60
N ARG A 185 -5.79 0.29 2.74
CA ARG A 185 -5.90 1.54 3.52
C ARG A 185 -4.95 2.63 3.05
N ILE A 186 -4.00 2.27 2.20
CA ILE A 186 -2.97 3.16 1.67
C ILE A 186 -3.07 3.26 0.15
N PRO A 187 -2.75 4.40 -0.45
CA PRO A 187 -2.57 4.51 -1.88
C PRO A 187 -1.26 3.81 -2.32
N LYS A 188 -1.18 3.47 -3.60
CA LYS A 188 0.12 3.23 -4.26
C LYS A 188 0.72 4.58 -4.58
N VAL A 189 1.98 4.79 -4.17
CA VAL A 189 2.72 6.02 -4.43
C VAL A 189 3.82 5.72 -5.44
N GLU A 190 3.80 6.44 -6.55
CA GLU A 190 4.87 6.43 -7.54
C GLU A 190 5.34 7.86 -7.80
N TYR A 191 6.59 8.04 -8.23
CA TYR A 191 7.14 9.38 -8.43
C TYR A 191 8.18 9.43 -9.53
N ASN A 192 8.31 10.61 -10.13
CA ASN A 192 9.41 10.97 -11.02
C ASN A 192 10.04 12.27 -10.52
N ILE A 193 11.33 12.42 -10.78
CA ILE A 193 12.11 13.59 -10.36
C ILE A 193 12.53 14.37 -11.61
N TYR A 194 12.48 15.69 -11.50
CA TYR A 194 12.77 16.62 -12.57
C TYR A 194 13.71 17.69 -12.08
N ALA A 195 14.51 18.26 -13.01
CA ALA A 195 15.30 19.45 -12.79
C ALA A 195 15.39 20.27 -14.09
N LYS A 196 15.76 21.55 -13.95
CA LYS A 196 16.16 22.39 -15.09
C LYS A 196 17.64 22.16 -15.32
N LEU A 197 18.01 21.40 -16.36
CA LEU A 197 19.42 21.04 -16.62
C LEU A 197 20.16 22.14 -17.41
N ASN A 198 19.70 22.47 -18.62
CA ASN A 198 20.39 23.40 -19.51
C ASN A 198 19.44 24.45 -20.10
N GLY A 199 18.36 24.76 -19.43
CA GLY A 199 17.35 25.64 -19.97
C GLY A 199 16.22 25.91 -19.02
N GLU A 200 15.10 26.32 -19.58
CA GLU A 200 13.92 26.74 -18.85
C GLU A 200 12.97 25.56 -18.53
N ASN A 201 13.09 24.46 -19.28
CA ASN A 201 12.14 23.33 -19.15
C ASN A 201 12.55 22.37 -18.05
N LEU A 202 11.55 21.74 -17.44
CA LEU A 202 11.76 20.58 -16.58
C LEU A 202 12.15 19.36 -17.42
N GLN A 203 13.22 18.70 -17.03
CA GLN A 203 13.67 17.45 -17.64
C GLN A 203 13.60 16.35 -16.60
N LYS A 204 13.03 15.19 -16.98
CA LYS A 204 12.97 14.02 -16.13
C LYS A 204 14.37 13.47 -15.90
N LEU A 205 14.70 13.19 -14.64
CA LEU A 205 15.97 12.59 -14.24
C LEU A 205 15.81 11.06 -14.13
N SER A 206 16.77 10.28 -14.68
CA SER A 206 16.82 8.85 -14.43
C SER A 206 17.25 8.57 -12.99
N LEU A 207 16.59 7.60 -12.36
CA LEU A 207 16.90 7.14 -11.02
C LEU A 207 17.94 6.01 -10.97
N ASP A 208 18.61 5.69 -12.09
CA ASP A 208 19.64 4.64 -12.13
C ASP A 208 20.76 4.85 -11.11
N SER A 209 21.16 6.11 -10.90
CA SER A 209 22.16 6.47 -9.89
C SER A 209 21.68 6.27 -8.45
N CYS A 210 20.39 6.10 -8.24
CA CYS A 210 19.76 5.87 -6.94
C CYS A 210 19.50 4.39 -6.64
N HIS A 211 19.86 3.45 -7.52
CA HIS A 211 19.46 2.05 -7.42
C HIS A 211 19.82 1.38 -6.07
N ASN A 212 20.92 1.80 -5.45
CA ASN A 212 21.36 1.31 -4.15
C ASN A 212 20.86 2.15 -2.97
N ASN A 213 20.22 3.26 -3.23
CA ASN A 213 19.77 4.19 -2.22
C ASN A 213 18.30 3.91 -1.87
N LYS A 214 17.95 4.18 -0.63
CA LYS A 214 16.57 4.12 -0.19
C LYS A 214 16.00 5.54 -0.13
N THR A 215 14.74 5.65 -0.47
CA THR A 215 13.92 6.84 -0.27
C THR A 215 12.89 6.57 0.80
N SER A 216 12.52 7.59 1.56
CA SER A 216 11.50 7.45 2.60
C SER A 216 10.17 8.03 2.12
N LEU A 217 9.11 7.21 2.14
CA LEU A 217 7.75 7.65 1.93
C LEU A 217 7.06 7.81 3.28
N LEU A 218 6.54 8.99 3.54
CA LEU A 218 5.76 9.30 4.74
C LEU A 218 4.28 9.27 4.36
N ILE A 219 3.63 8.14 4.55
CA ILE A 219 2.24 7.91 4.14
C ILE A 219 1.31 8.26 5.30
N SER A 220 0.39 9.19 5.07
CA SER A 220 -0.65 9.52 6.04
C SER A 220 -1.67 8.39 6.10
N VAL A 221 -1.77 7.74 7.25
CA VAL A 221 -2.73 6.68 7.52
C VAL A 221 -3.13 6.69 8.98
N ASN A 222 -4.41 6.92 9.24
CA ASN A 222 -4.91 6.85 10.61
C ASN A 222 -4.85 5.39 11.09
N ASN A 223 -4.17 5.15 12.19
CA ASN A 223 -4.03 3.83 12.77
C ASN A 223 -4.03 3.86 14.29
N SER A 224 -4.87 3.02 14.88
CA SER A 224 -4.95 2.75 16.32
C SER A 224 -4.35 1.39 16.71
N ASP A 225 -3.94 0.58 15.74
CA ASP A 225 -3.40 -0.75 15.98
C ASP A 225 -1.98 -0.69 16.59
N ASN A 226 -1.56 -1.77 17.21
CA ASN A 226 -0.19 -1.94 17.66
C ASN A 226 0.76 -2.00 16.46
N ILE A 227 1.93 -1.37 16.57
CA ILE A 227 2.97 -1.36 15.54
C ILE A 227 3.36 -2.78 15.06
N ASP A 228 3.31 -3.78 15.94
CA ASP A 228 3.58 -5.17 15.58
C ASP A 228 2.64 -5.70 14.49
N LYS A 229 1.41 -5.20 14.42
CA LYS A 229 0.42 -5.56 13.39
C LYS A 229 0.61 -4.81 12.08
N LEU A 230 1.43 -3.77 12.07
CA LEU A 230 1.73 -2.96 10.89
C LEU A 230 3.00 -3.42 10.18
N ASN A 231 3.88 -4.11 10.90
CA ASN A 231 5.20 -4.51 10.40
C ASN A 231 5.23 -6.00 10.07
N SER A 232 5.37 -6.33 8.77
CA SER A 232 5.48 -7.71 8.28
C SER A 232 6.64 -8.50 8.89
N LYS A 233 7.68 -7.83 9.37
CA LYS A 233 8.87 -8.42 10.01
C LYS A 233 8.70 -8.60 11.52
N SER A 234 7.61 -8.13 12.12
CA SER A 234 7.37 -8.24 13.55
C SER A 234 7.17 -9.69 14.02
N ARG A 235 7.28 -9.91 15.31
CA ARG A 235 6.97 -11.21 15.92
C ARG A 235 5.52 -11.61 15.71
N TYR A 236 4.61 -10.68 15.58
CA TYR A 236 3.19 -10.95 15.29
C TYR A 236 3.02 -11.81 14.02
N TYR A 237 3.80 -11.57 12.96
CA TYR A 237 3.72 -12.29 11.70
C TYR A 237 4.76 -13.40 11.52
N ASN A 238 5.79 -13.46 12.36
CA ASN A 238 6.91 -14.39 12.16
C ASN A 238 7.12 -15.35 13.32
N ASP A 239 6.47 -15.14 14.46
CA ASP A 239 6.58 -16.02 15.62
C ASP A 239 5.33 -16.92 15.73
N PHE A 240 5.53 -18.22 15.53
CA PHE A 240 4.45 -19.22 15.70
C PHE A 240 3.88 -19.24 17.10
N CYS A 241 4.73 -18.94 18.06
CA CYS A 241 4.40 -19.00 19.48
C CYS A 241 3.80 -17.68 19.98
N TYR A 242 3.62 -16.68 19.11
CA TYR A 242 2.99 -15.42 19.49
C TYR A 242 1.52 -15.64 19.79
N ILE A 243 1.10 -15.29 20.99
CA ILE A 243 -0.30 -15.40 21.44
C ILE A 243 -1.09 -14.21 20.86
N ALA A 244 -1.95 -14.48 19.88
CA ALA A 244 -2.88 -13.51 19.32
C ALA A 244 -4.31 -14.02 19.44
N THR A 245 -5.20 -13.15 19.90
CA THR A 245 -6.63 -13.44 20.04
C THR A 245 -7.45 -12.48 19.21
N SER A 246 -8.53 -12.99 18.60
CA SER A 246 -9.54 -12.17 17.92
C SER A 246 -10.35 -11.36 18.94
N ASP A 247 -11.14 -10.41 18.45
CA ASP A 247 -12.08 -9.64 19.28
C ASP A 247 -13.11 -10.54 19.98
N LYS A 248 -13.37 -11.72 19.42
CA LYS A 248 -14.26 -12.74 20.01
C LYS A 248 -13.55 -13.64 21.01
N GLY A 249 -12.27 -13.41 21.27
CA GLY A 249 -11.48 -14.16 22.25
C GLY A 249 -10.97 -15.53 21.77
N THR A 250 -11.12 -15.85 20.47
CA THR A 250 -10.55 -17.05 19.86
C THR A 250 -9.11 -16.81 19.42
N ASP A 251 -8.27 -17.84 19.48
CA ASP A 251 -6.90 -17.75 18.99
C ASP A 251 -6.90 -17.53 17.47
N ILE A 252 -6.00 -16.65 17.01
CA ILE A 252 -5.77 -16.36 15.61
C ILE A 252 -4.52 -17.11 15.16
N THR A 253 -4.66 -17.94 14.13
CA THR A 253 -3.52 -18.70 13.59
C THR A 253 -2.51 -17.76 12.91
N LEU A 254 -1.28 -18.24 12.71
CA LEU A 254 -0.27 -17.49 11.97
C LEU A 254 -0.72 -17.18 10.53
N GLU A 255 -1.42 -18.12 9.90
CA GLU A 255 -1.96 -17.95 8.56
C GLU A 255 -3.04 -16.87 8.50
N ASP A 256 -3.98 -16.87 9.46
CA ASP A 256 -5.01 -15.82 9.55
C ASP A 256 -4.38 -14.45 9.74
N ARG A 257 -3.36 -14.33 10.61
CA ARG A 257 -2.62 -13.08 10.82
C ARG A 257 -1.97 -12.57 9.52
N LYS A 258 -1.35 -13.47 8.74
CA LYS A 258 -0.74 -13.14 7.45
C LYS A 258 -1.77 -12.70 6.42
N ASN A 259 -2.91 -13.38 6.36
CA ASN A 259 -4.00 -13.04 5.44
C ASN A 259 -4.58 -11.64 5.74
N GLU A 260 -4.66 -11.25 7.02
CA GLU A 260 -5.09 -9.91 7.42
C GLU A 260 -4.09 -8.81 7.05
N TYR A 261 -2.80 -9.14 6.86
CA TYR A 261 -1.77 -8.14 6.65
C TYR A 261 -2.04 -7.23 5.44
N SER A 262 -2.58 -7.76 4.36
CA SER A 262 -2.86 -6.97 3.16
C SER A 262 -3.80 -5.78 3.42
N SER A 263 -4.74 -5.92 4.36
CA SER A 263 -5.66 -4.84 4.76
C SER A 263 -5.09 -3.91 5.83
N LYS A 264 -4.06 -4.35 6.55
CA LYS A 264 -3.40 -3.62 7.64
C LYS A 264 -2.08 -2.97 7.23
N ALA A 265 -1.56 -3.32 6.06
CA ALA A 265 -0.32 -2.76 5.56
C ALA A 265 -0.39 -1.22 5.50
N VAL A 266 0.65 -0.58 6.00
CA VAL A 266 0.83 0.88 6.00
C VAL A 266 1.95 1.33 5.06
N CYS A 267 2.72 0.37 4.52
CA CYS A 267 3.69 0.58 3.46
C CYS A 267 3.31 -0.27 2.24
N GLN A 268 3.60 0.26 1.06
CA GLN A 268 3.35 -0.46 -0.19
C GLN A 268 4.34 -1.61 -0.39
N ASP A 269 4.13 -2.45 -1.40
CA ASP A 269 5.06 -3.48 -1.82
C ASP A 269 6.46 -2.89 -2.11
N GLU A 270 7.51 -3.69 -1.86
CA GLU A 270 8.92 -3.28 -1.99
C GLU A 270 9.38 -2.21 -1.01
N CYS A 271 8.56 -1.82 -0.04
CA CYS A 271 8.91 -0.92 1.04
C CYS A 271 8.88 -1.63 2.39
N ASP A 272 9.82 -1.30 3.25
CA ASP A 272 9.84 -1.74 4.65
C ASP A 272 9.29 -0.64 5.56
N LEU A 273 8.53 -1.02 6.57
CA LEU A 273 8.13 -0.08 7.62
C LEU A 273 9.33 0.15 8.55
N ASP A 274 9.83 1.38 8.60
CA ASP A 274 10.86 1.78 9.56
C ASP A 274 10.21 2.20 10.88
N GLU A 275 9.26 3.11 10.83
CA GLU A 275 8.60 3.65 12.02
C GLU A 275 7.15 4.05 11.69
N TYR A 276 6.29 4.04 12.71
CA TYR A 276 4.98 4.67 12.65
C TYR A 276 4.88 5.79 13.70
N ASN A 277 4.72 7.02 13.22
CA ASN A 277 4.56 8.19 14.08
C ASN A 277 3.10 8.38 14.43
N TYR A 278 2.73 8.03 15.67
CA TYR A 278 1.34 8.13 16.17
C TYR A 278 0.86 9.58 16.31
N THR A 279 1.77 10.53 16.55
CA THR A 279 1.42 11.96 16.70
C THR A 279 1.02 12.54 15.35
N LEU A 280 1.78 12.24 14.30
CA LEU A 280 1.54 12.70 12.94
C LEU A 280 0.59 11.80 12.16
N GLN A 281 0.23 10.62 12.69
CA GLN A 281 -0.52 9.58 11.99
C GLN A 281 0.12 9.23 10.64
N LYS A 282 1.45 9.06 10.64
CA LYS A 282 2.23 8.74 9.44
C LYS A 282 3.07 7.49 9.61
N ALA A 283 3.04 6.63 8.60
CA ALA A 283 3.98 5.54 8.44
C ALA A 283 5.20 6.02 7.66
N ILE A 284 6.40 5.77 8.19
CA ILE A 284 7.67 6.04 7.52
C ILE A 284 8.10 4.73 6.87
N CYS A 285 8.04 4.71 5.54
CA CYS A 285 8.31 3.53 4.73
C CYS A 285 9.62 3.73 3.95
N SER A 286 10.57 2.84 4.16
CA SER A 286 11.85 2.83 3.44
C SER A 286 11.70 2.02 2.15
N CYS A 287 11.78 2.68 1.02
CA CYS A 287 11.52 2.11 -0.31
C CYS A 287 12.80 2.14 -1.17
N LYS A 288 12.91 1.20 -2.10
CA LYS A 288 13.93 1.29 -3.16
C LYS A 288 13.55 2.42 -4.12
N ALA A 289 14.53 3.27 -4.45
CA ALA A 289 14.33 4.30 -5.46
C ALA A 289 14.12 3.64 -6.84
N LYS A 290 13.00 3.93 -7.47
CA LYS A 290 12.67 3.47 -8.82
C LYS A 290 11.82 4.50 -9.55
N GLU A 291 11.92 4.52 -10.86
CA GLU A 291 11.05 5.34 -11.69
C GLU A 291 9.60 4.84 -11.64
N SER A 292 8.66 5.75 -11.87
CA SER A 292 7.24 5.38 -11.96
C SER A 292 7.00 4.46 -13.16
N SER A 293 6.03 3.57 -13.00
CA SER A 293 5.59 2.66 -14.05
C SER A 293 5.09 3.44 -15.27
N LEU A 294 5.25 2.87 -16.47
CA LEU A 294 4.84 3.51 -17.72
C LEU A 294 3.32 3.48 -17.94
N SER A 295 2.62 2.50 -17.36
CA SER A 295 1.18 2.34 -17.49
C SER A 295 0.49 2.35 -16.13
N PHE A 296 -0.66 3.00 -16.05
CA PHE A 296 -1.54 3.01 -14.87
C PHE A 296 -1.94 1.60 -14.42
N LYS A 297 -2.00 0.64 -15.35
CA LYS A 297 -2.26 -0.77 -15.05
C LYS A 297 -1.24 -1.36 -14.10
N ASP A 298 0.03 -0.97 -14.25
CA ASP A 298 1.16 -1.49 -13.47
C ASP A 298 1.35 -0.74 -12.15
N MET A 299 0.70 0.41 -12.00
CA MET A 299 0.71 1.24 -10.78
C MET A 299 -0.22 0.70 -9.70
N LYS A 300 -0.08 -0.59 -9.37
CA LYS A 300 -0.88 -1.27 -8.33
C LYS A 300 0.02 -1.91 -7.29
N ILE A 301 -0.49 -1.98 -6.06
CA ILE A 301 0.17 -2.74 -5.01
C ILE A 301 0.04 -4.23 -5.34
N ASP A 302 1.18 -4.90 -5.51
CA ASP A 302 1.21 -6.34 -5.71
C ASP A 302 1.03 -7.06 -4.38
N LYS A 303 -0.21 -7.51 -4.11
CA LYS A 303 -0.55 -8.26 -2.91
C LYS A 303 0.28 -9.55 -2.77
N LYS A 304 0.73 -10.16 -3.87
CA LYS A 304 1.57 -11.35 -3.83
C LYS A 304 2.96 -11.00 -3.30
N LYS A 305 3.57 -9.93 -3.83
CA LYS A 305 4.86 -9.42 -3.34
C LYS A 305 4.79 -8.98 -1.88
N LEU A 306 3.70 -8.31 -1.48
CA LEU A 306 3.47 -7.91 -0.10
C LEU A 306 3.46 -9.12 0.85
N LEU A 307 2.97 -10.28 0.39
CA LEU A 307 2.88 -11.52 1.14
C LEU A 307 4.07 -12.48 0.91
N GLU A 308 4.99 -12.19 0.00
CA GLU A 308 6.15 -13.06 -0.30
C GLU A 308 7.04 -13.30 0.91
N ASN A 309 7.24 -12.29 1.75
CA ASN A 309 8.02 -12.41 2.99
C ASN A 309 7.45 -13.46 3.96
N PHE A 310 6.18 -13.88 3.77
CA PHE A 310 5.53 -14.88 4.60
C PHE A 310 5.58 -16.31 4.02
N ARG A 311 6.00 -16.51 2.79
CA ARG A 311 6.02 -17.82 2.10
C ARG A 311 7.23 -18.71 2.46
N ASN A 312 7.75 -18.60 3.66
CA ASN A 312 8.83 -19.49 4.08
C ASN A 312 8.27 -20.90 4.33
N ILE A 313 8.71 -21.90 3.52
CA ILE A 313 8.31 -23.32 3.59
C ILE A 313 8.54 -23.92 4.98
N ASN A 314 9.54 -23.46 5.71
CA ASN A 314 9.81 -23.87 7.09
C ASN A 314 8.63 -23.57 8.05
N ASN A 315 7.70 -22.74 7.63
CA ASN A 315 6.54 -22.35 8.40
C ASN A 315 5.33 -23.28 8.20
N ILE A 316 5.38 -24.21 7.27
CA ILE A 316 4.25 -25.11 6.94
C ILE A 316 4.28 -26.39 7.78
N ALA A 317 5.43 -26.76 8.32
CA ALA A 317 5.54 -28.00 9.09
C ALA A 317 5.06 -27.81 10.54
N ASN A 318 4.01 -28.53 10.92
CA ASN A 318 3.45 -28.58 12.30
C ASN A 318 4.49 -28.92 13.38
N LEU A 319 5.65 -29.44 13.03
CA LEU A 319 6.78 -29.73 13.93
C LEU A 319 7.32 -28.47 14.63
N ASN A 320 7.19 -27.30 14.02
CA ASN A 320 7.62 -26.06 14.68
C ASN A 320 6.74 -25.68 15.88
N LEU A 321 5.50 -26.16 15.96
CA LEU A 321 4.65 -25.99 17.14
C LEU A 321 5.25 -26.62 18.41
N LEU A 322 6.06 -27.65 18.27
CA LEU A 322 6.78 -28.26 19.41
C LEU A 322 7.75 -27.28 20.07
N LYS A 323 8.23 -26.27 19.35
CA LYS A 323 9.07 -25.21 19.90
C LYS A 323 8.32 -24.27 20.84
N CYS A 324 6.98 -24.26 20.78
CA CYS A 324 6.13 -23.40 21.61
C CYS A 324 5.81 -24.01 22.99
N VAL A 325 6.42 -25.16 23.35
CA VAL A 325 6.23 -25.83 24.64
C VAL A 325 6.43 -24.86 25.82
N LYS A 326 7.37 -23.93 25.71
CA LYS A 326 7.61 -22.90 26.74
C LYS A 326 6.41 -21.98 26.95
N VAL A 327 5.63 -21.69 25.91
CA VAL A 327 4.43 -20.83 26.00
C VAL A 327 3.29 -21.55 26.69
N LEU A 328 3.16 -22.88 26.50
CA LEU A 328 2.15 -23.71 27.17
C LEU A 328 2.32 -23.67 28.69
N PHE A 329 3.56 -23.58 29.19
CA PHE A 329 3.86 -23.53 30.62
C PHE A 329 3.89 -22.12 31.20
N THR A 330 3.56 -21.09 30.43
CA THR A 330 3.40 -19.73 30.97
C THR A 330 2.06 -19.61 31.73
N LYS A 331 2.02 -18.74 32.74
CA LYS A 331 0.80 -18.50 33.53
C LYS A 331 -0.41 -18.14 32.64
N LYS A 332 -0.19 -17.38 31.55
CA LYS A 332 -1.23 -17.04 30.56
C LYS A 332 -1.61 -18.21 29.66
N GLY A 333 -0.62 -19.03 29.25
CA GLY A 333 -0.85 -20.21 28.42
C GLY A 333 -1.68 -21.28 29.10
N ILE A 334 -1.46 -21.49 30.40
CA ILE A 334 -2.22 -22.48 31.20
C ILE A 334 -3.60 -21.95 31.58
N SER A 335 -3.70 -20.73 32.16
CA SER A 335 -4.94 -20.28 32.82
C SER A 335 -6.10 -20.00 31.85
N LYS A 336 -5.81 -19.69 30.56
CA LYS A 336 -6.83 -19.34 29.57
C LYS A 336 -7.06 -20.42 28.51
N ASN A 337 -6.29 -21.50 28.51
CA ASN A 337 -6.37 -22.54 27.50
C ASN A 337 -7.22 -23.71 27.99
N VAL A 338 -8.53 -23.68 27.67
CA VAL A 338 -9.48 -24.76 28.01
C VAL A 338 -9.01 -26.09 27.40
N GLY A 339 -8.41 -26.07 26.21
CA GLY A 339 -7.86 -27.25 25.55
C GLY A 339 -6.76 -27.95 26.37
N PHE A 340 -5.92 -27.16 27.08
CA PHE A 340 -4.89 -27.70 27.94
C PHE A 340 -5.49 -28.57 29.08
N TYR A 341 -6.57 -28.10 29.70
CA TYR A 341 -7.24 -28.86 30.79
C TYR A 341 -7.89 -30.13 30.26
N ILE A 342 -8.54 -30.08 29.10
CA ILE A 342 -9.16 -31.24 28.47
C ILE A 342 -8.08 -32.27 28.11
N TYR A 343 -7.00 -31.88 27.45
CA TYR A 343 -5.91 -32.79 27.12
C TYR A 343 -5.24 -33.38 28.35
N SER A 344 -5.01 -32.57 29.40
CA SER A 344 -4.46 -33.06 30.66
C SER A 344 -5.37 -34.10 31.32
N ALA A 345 -6.68 -33.87 31.31
CA ALA A 345 -7.64 -34.83 31.84
C ALA A 345 -7.63 -36.15 31.05
N ILE A 346 -7.56 -36.09 29.70
CA ILE A 346 -7.45 -37.25 28.83
C ILE A 346 -6.16 -38.04 29.12
N ILE A 347 -5.03 -37.37 29.23
CA ILE A 347 -3.74 -38.01 29.54
C ILE A 347 -3.81 -38.70 30.90
N ILE A 348 -4.29 -37.99 31.93
CA ILE A 348 -4.44 -38.56 33.30
C ILE A 348 -5.35 -39.82 33.26
N PHE A 349 -6.46 -39.74 32.55
CA PHE A 349 -7.37 -40.89 32.38
C PHE A 349 -6.67 -42.07 31.70
N HIS A 350 -5.89 -41.85 30.64
CA HIS A 350 -5.11 -42.93 30.00
C HIS A 350 -4.06 -43.52 30.91
N VAL A 351 -3.36 -42.70 31.69
CA VAL A 351 -2.38 -43.19 32.70
C VAL A 351 -3.06 -44.05 33.74
N ILE A 352 -4.23 -43.65 34.23
CA ILE A 352 -5.01 -44.46 35.20
C ILE A 352 -5.41 -45.80 34.60
N ILE A 353 -5.91 -45.82 33.37
CA ILE A 353 -6.27 -47.07 32.64
C ILE A 353 -5.04 -47.97 32.47
N LEU A 354 -3.87 -47.41 32.09
CA LEU A 354 -2.64 -48.19 31.96
C LEU A 354 -2.20 -48.80 33.31
N ILE A 355 -2.31 -48.06 34.43
CA ILE A 355 -1.99 -48.58 35.76
C ILE A 355 -2.94 -49.71 36.13
N ILE A 356 -4.26 -49.55 35.90
CA ILE A 356 -5.26 -50.59 36.17
C ILE A 356 -4.97 -51.81 35.30
N PHE A 357 -4.69 -51.62 34.04
CA PHE A 357 -4.36 -52.72 33.13
C PHE A 357 -3.10 -53.45 33.56
N TYR A 358 -2.03 -52.74 33.92
CA TYR A 358 -0.79 -53.33 34.39
C TYR A 358 -1.01 -54.18 35.65
N ASN A 359 -1.71 -53.60 36.63
CA ASN A 359 -1.94 -54.27 37.93
C ASN A 359 -2.90 -55.43 37.85
N LYS A 360 -3.96 -55.34 37.05
CA LYS A 360 -5.04 -56.35 37.06
C LYS A 360 -5.01 -57.35 35.90
N LYS A 361 -4.59 -56.91 34.71
CA LYS A 361 -4.75 -57.72 33.47
C LYS A 361 -3.46 -58.09 32.78
N PHE A 362 -2.35 -57.45 33.05
CA PHE A 362 -1.09 -57.72 32.36
C PHE A 362 -0.61 -59.14 32.54
N ASN A 363 -0.68 -59.68 33.72
CA ASN A 363 -0.30 -61.10 33.99
C ASN A 363 -1.20 -62.09 33.26
N LEU A 364 -2.50 -61.80 33.20
CA LEU A 364 -3.46 -62.62 32.44
C LEU A 364 -3.14 -62.62 30.93
N LEU A 365 -2.85 -61.44 30.35
CA LEU A 365 -2.47 -61.29 28.96
C LEU A 365 -1.14 -61.99 28.66
N LYS A 366 -0.15 -61.82 29.52
CA LYS A 366 1.16 -62.49 29.42
C LYS A 366 0.99 -64.00 29.40
N ASN A 367 0.15 -64.57 30.24
CA ASN A 367 -0.13 -66.00 30.27
C ASN A 367 -0.88 -66.48 29.01
N LYS A 368 -1.86 -65.71 28.50
CA LYS A 368 -2.52 -66.02 27.23
C LYS A 368 -1.59 -65.98 26.05
N ILE A 369 -0.71 -64.98 25.98
CA ILE A 369 0.31 -64.87 24.91
C ILE A 369 1.29 -66.05 24.99
N LYS A 370 1.76 -66.47 26.20
CA LYS A 370 2.57 -67.63 26.37
C LYS A 370 1.87 -68.90 25.86
N LEU A 371 0.60 -69.10 26.21
CA LEU A 371 -0.17 -70.24 25.73
C LEU A 371 -0.33 -70.23 24.21
N LEU A 372 -0.61 -69.10 23.59
CA LEU A 372 -0.68 -68.93 22.13
C LEU A 372 0.67 -69.21 21.48
N THR A 373 1.78 -68.73 22.03
CA THR A 373 3.12 -68.98 21.50
C THR A 373 3.48 -70.45 21.57
N ILE A 374 3.10 -71.15 22.65
CA ILE A 374 3.28 -72.60 22.81
C ILE A 374 2.41 -73.31 21.77
N ALA A 375 1.13 -72.96 21.63
CA ALA A 375 0.22 -73.59 20.64
C ALA A 375 0.75 -73.44 19.20
N ILE A 376 1.23 -72.22 18.80
CA ILE A 376 1.82 -71.98 17.50
C ILE A 376 3.10 -72.83 17.29
N LYS A 377 3.91 -73.03 18.34
CA LYS A 377 5.11 -73.86 18.27
C LYS A 377 4.77 -75.35 18.07
N TYR A 378 3.70 -75.82 18.68
CA TYR A 378 3.22 -77.19 18.52
C TYR A 378 2.45 -77.44 17.20
N PHE A 379 1.78 -76.41 16.66
CA PHE A 379 1.03 -76.47 15.40
C PHE A 379 1.85 -76.12 14.16
N LYS A 380 3.15 -75.78 14.30
CA LYS A 380 4.00 -75.67 13.12
C LYS A 380 4.06 -77.06 12.42
N PRO A 381 3.50 -77.23 11.20
CA PRO A 381 3.62 -78.43 10.47
C PRO A 381 5.10 -78.79 10.30
N LYS A 382 5.53 -79.99 10.69
CA LYS A 382 6.82 -80.54 10.35
C LYS A 382 7.07 -80.32 8.86
N LYS A 383 8.02 -79.51 8.47
CA LYS A 383 8.48 -79.48 7.09
C LYS A 383 8.91 -80.92 6.74
N SER A 384 8.11 -81.67 5.92
CA SER A 384 8.53 -82.90 5.32
C SER A 384 9.64 -82.56 4.34
N ASP A 385 10.86 -83.02 4.63
CA ASP A 385 11.99 -82.98 3.70
C ASP A 385 11.63 -83.95 2.53
N LYS A 386 10.92 -83.41 1.52
CA LYS A 386 10.91 -84.05 0.20
C LYS A 386 11.97 -83.28 -0.65
N LYS A 387 13.16 -83.92 -0.71
CA LYS A 387 14.11 -83.71 -1.79
C LYS A 387 13.37 -84.06 -3.11
N TYR A 388 13.16 -83.03 -3.93
CA TYR A 388 12.96 -83.21 -5.37
C TYR A 388 14.19 -82.81 -6.09
N LYS A 389 14.82 -83.78 -6.79
CA LYS A 389 15.87 -83.62 -7.78
C LYS A 389 15.30 -82.94 -9.02
N ASN A 390 16.09 -82.06 -9.56
CA ASN A 390 16.28 -81.53 -10.92
C ASN A 390 15.23 -81.96 -11.99
N GLY A 391 14.80 -80.95 -12.73
CA GLY A 391 14.21 -81.08 -14.06
C GLY A 391 13.64 -79.81 -14.59
N ASP A 392 14.50 -79.09 -15.29
CA ASP A 392 14.31 -78.24 -16.48
C ASP A 392 12.95 -77.65 -16.87
N ILE A 393 13.04 -76.38 -17.20
CA ILE A 393 12.42 -75.66 -18.34
C ILE A 393 10.93 -75.41 -18.26
N ILE A 394 10.52 -74.18 -18.25
CA ILE A 394 9.96 -73.37 -19.36
C ILE A 394 9.54 -72.01 -18.83
N GLU A 395 10.15 -70.99 -19.43
CA GLU A 395 9.60 -69.64 -19.59
C GLU A 395 8.17 -69.65 -20.12
N LYS A 396 7.32 -68.80 -19.59
CA LYS A 396 6.40 -68.04 -20.46
C LYS A 396 5.78 -66.90 -19.68
N GLU A 397 6.04 -65.76 -20.24
CA GLU A 397 5.30 -64.48 -20.18
C GLU A 397 3.82 -64.61 -19.85
N VAL A 398 3.29 -63.73 -19.07
CA VAL A 398 2.12 -62.94 -19.47
C VAL A 398 2.19 -61.57 -18.83
N LYS A 399 2.38 -60.58 -19.72
CA LYS A 399 2.05 -59.18 -19.58
C LYS A 399 0.55 -58.98 -19.39
N ASN A 400 0.26 -57.85 -18.76
CA ASN A 400 -0.92 -56.99 -18.90
C ASN A 400 -2.19 -57.31 -18.10
N LYS A 401 -2.55 -56.41 -17.20
CA LYS A 401 -3.57 -55.35 -17.40
C LYS A 401 -4.11 -54.91 -16.04
N LYS A 402 -4.09 -53.78 -15.85
CA LYS A 402 -4.76 -52.48 -15.67
C LYS A 402 -4.43 -51.86 -14.36
#